data_b2203c5266af7bbaa29e0766ea72e087
#
_entry.id   b2203c5266af7bbaa29e0766ea72e087
#
_cell.length_a   1.000
_cell.length_b   1.000
_cell.length_c   1.000
_cell.angle_alpha   90.00
_cell.angle_beta   90.00
_cell.angle_gamma   90.00
#
_symmetry.space_group_name_H-M   'P 1'
#
loop_
_entity.id
_entity.type
_entity.pdbx_description
1 polymer ?
#
loop_
_entity_poly.entity_id
_entity_poly.type
_entity_poly.pdbx_seq_one_letter_code
_entity_poly.pdbx_strand_id
1 'polypeptide(L)'
;MKFIFFTVFNFDKSIFKVIKFIIITSFTIGITLTKLNAELIKVAQSGYQFLKIDADARAAGMGGAFTLVGSGASSMFYNPAGMAKGTHNLDFSSTQTNWLADIRYYSLGITKKLGNLGTVGFSMLSSDYGQIAGTRVADNTAGYIETGNVNVEATSLGLSFAKNITDQFSVGGQIKYVSQNLGKTLIPDGSEKLNETDGLAYDFGTIYYPGIKSFRFGMGIRNFSKNFKYEDDSFPLPLTFIMGAAVDVMDFLSRFGEDHNLLFEADAVHPIDYSERLNIGWEYGYRKMVFLRSGYKFNHDTESLSFGLGFSLELSGILTKVNYSFNDAGDFDPVNRISLGISL
;
A
#
# COMPACT_ATOMS: atom_id res chain seq x y z
N MET A 1 -14.03 3.06 -43.58
CA MET A 1 -13.39 3.22 -42.27
C MET A 1 -14.09 2.40 -41.22
N LYS A 2 -14.14 1.04 -41.38
CA LYS A 2 -14.88 0.10 -40.51
C LYS A 2 -14.23 -1.29 -40.47
N PHE A 3 -12.88 -1.43 -40.49
CA PHE A 3 -12.27 -2.76 -40.57
C PHE A 3 -10.91 -2.89 -39.81
N ILE A 4 -10.58 -2.06 -38.84
CA ILE A 4 -9.30 -2.14 -38.13
C ILE A 4 -9.43 -2.51 -36.62
N PHE A 5 -10.64 -2.59 -36.06
CA PHE A 5 -10.81 -2.80 -34.61
C PHE A 5 -10.98 -4.26 -34.14
N PHE A 6 -11.03 -5.24 -35.04
CA PHE A 6 -11.38 -6.65 -34.64
C PHE A 6 -10.23 -7.66 -34.67
N THR A 7 -8.99 -7.25 -34.92
CA THR A 7 -7.88 -8.22 -35.11
C THR A 7 -6.87 -8.23 -33.95
N VAL A 8 -7.09 -7.46 -32.86
CA VAL A 8 -6.07 -7.32 -31.77
C VAL A 8 -6.31 -8.25 -30.59
N PHE A 9 -7.48 -8.85 -30.41
CA PHE A 9 -7.79 -9.71 -29.27
C PHE A 9 -8.22 -11.13 -29.67
N ASN A 10 -7.28 -11.88 -30.25
CA ASN A 10 -7.43 -13.34 -30.26
C ASN A 10 -6.95 -13.86 -28.89
N PHE A 11 -7.80 -13.75 -27.85
CA PHE A 11 -7.52 -14.34 -26.56
C PHE A 11 -7.45 -15.87 -26.72
N ASP A 12 -6.25 -16.43 -26.54
CA ASP A 12 -6.06 -17.87 -26.57
C ASP A 12 -6.92 -18.52 -25.47
N LYS A 13 -7.64 -19.59 -25.83
CA LYS A 13 -8.49 -20.36 -24.89
C LYS A 13 -7.73 -20.88 -23.68
N SER A 14 -6.40 -20.92 -23.75
CA SER A 14 -5.51 -21.26 -22.65
C SER A 14 -5.49 -20.20 -21.54
N ILE A 15 -5.61 -18.92 -21.89
CA ILE A 15 -5.67 -17.80 -20.92
C ILE A 15 -6.93 -17.90 -20.06
N PHE A 16 -8.09 -18.22 -20.66
CA PHE A 16 -9.32 -18.45 -19.89
C PHE A 16 -9.20 -19.63 -18.90
N LYS A 17 -8.44 -20.66 -19.26
CA LYS A 17 -8.19 -21.80 -18.34
C LYS A 17 -7.29 -21.38 -17.18
N VAL A 18 -6.27 -20.55 -17.40
CA VAL A 18 -5.38 -20.04 -16.36
C VAL A 18 -6.13 -19.10 -15.41
N ILE A 19 -6.89 -18.15 -15.95
CA ILE A 19 -7.72 -17.23 -15.14
C ILE A 19 -8.74 -18.02 -14.32
N LYS A 20 -9.42 -19.02 -14.91
CA LYS A 20 -10.36 -19.88 -14.20
C LYS A 20 -9.69 -20.71 -13.12
N PHE A 21 -8.48 -21.22 -13.37
CA PHE A 21 -7.68 -21.95 -12.37
C PHE A 21 -7.28 -21.05 -11.21
N ILE A 22 -6.83 -19.81 -11.48
CA ILE A 22 -6.48 -18.82 -10.46
C ILE A 22 -7.70 -18.48 -9.57
N ILE A 23 -8.85 -18.20 -10.19
CA ILE A 23 -10.08 -17.88 -9.46
C ILE A 23 -10.51 -19.07 -8.59
N ILE A 24 -10.45 -20.30 -9.11
CA ILE A 24 -10.83 -21.51 -8.36
C ILE A 24 -9.86 -21.79 -7.22
N THR A 25 -8.55 -21.66 -7.43
CA THR A 25 -7.54 -21.89 -6.38
C THR A 25 -7.62 -20.82 -5.29
N SER A 26 -7.79 -19.53 -5.63
CA SER A 26 -7.99 -18.46 -4.66
C SER A 26 -9.26 -18.69 -3.84
N PHE A 27 -10.34 -19.12 -4.46
CA PHE A 27 -11.61 -19.41 -3.80
C PHE A 27 -11.54 -20.65 -2.89
N THR A 28 -10.82 -21.70 -3.31
CA THR A 28 -10.66 -22.93 -2.50
C THR A 28 -9.74 -22.70 -1.29
N ILE A 29 -8.68 -21.91 -1.43
CA ILE A 29 -7.80 -21.52 -0.32
C ILE A 29 -8.57 -20.66 0.69
N GLY A 30 -9.42 -19.76 0.24
CA GLY A 30 -10.29 -18.92 1.11
C GLY A 30 -11.22 -19.76 1.99
N ILE A 31 -11.81 -20.82 1.47
CA ILE A 31 -12.76 -21.69 2.21
C ILE A 31 -12.06 -22.58 3.26
N THR A 32 -10.81 -22.96 3.06
CA THR A 32 -10.11 -23.88 3.96
C THR A 32 -9.47 -23.20 5.19
N LEU A 33 -9.28 -21.88 5.15
CA LEU A 33 -8.61 -21.12 6.22
C LEU A 33 -9.58 -20.51 7.27
N THR A 34 -10.89 -20.73 7.17
CA THR A 34 -11.90 -20.10 8.05
C THR A 34 -12.02 -20.68 9.46
N LYS A 35 -11.11 -21.55 9.90
CA LYS A 35 -11.13 -22.13 11.26
C LYS A 35 -9.78 -21.96 11.96
N LEU A 36 -9.44 -20.75 12.35
CA LEU A 36 -8.40 -20.52 13.38
C LEU A 36 -9.02 -19.79 14.57
N ASN A 37 -8.75 -20.34 15.74
CA ASN A 37 -9.40 -20.10 17.02
C ASN A 37 -9.27 -18.66 17.54
N ALA A 38 -10.24 -18.27 18.39
CA ALA A 38 -10.25 -17.00 19.10
C ALA A 38 -9.03 -16.83 20.01
N GLU A 39 -8.04 -16.10 19.54
CA GLU A 39 -7.00 -15.49 20.35
C GLU A 39 -7.49 -14.12 20.85
N LEU A 40 -6.98 -13.67 22.01
CA LEU A 40 -7.26 -12.33 22.55
C LEU A 40 -6.99 -11.29 21.44
N ILE A 41 -8.06 -10.78 20.84
CA ILE A 41 -7.99 -9.82 19.75
C ILE A 41 -7.53 -8.48 20.34
N LYS A 42 -6.27 -8.14 20.11
CA LYS A 42 -5.78 -6.79 20.33
C LYS A 42 -6.38 -5.91 19.24
N VAL A 43 -7.26 -4.97 19.56
CA VAL A 43 -7.89 -4.10 18.57
C VAL A 43 -7.57 -2.66 18.89
N ALA A 44 -7.12 -1.91 17.87
CA ALA A 44 -7.01 -0.45 17.88
C ALA A 44 -6.15 0.16 19.00
N GLN A 45 -5.05 -0.49 19.40
CA GLN A 45 -4.15 -0.02 20.48
C GLN A 45 -3.04 0.92 19.99
N SER A 46 -3.04 1.34 18.73
CA SER A 46 -2.06 2.26 18.15
C SER A 46 -2.72 3.53 17.60
N GLY A 47 -2.00 4.65 17.65
CA GLY A 47 -2.39 5.87 16.97
C GLY A 47 -1.96 5.88 15.50
N TYR A 48 -2.14 7.01 14.81
CA TYR A 48 -1.65 7.24 13.43
C TYR A 48 -2.08 6.17 12.44
N GLN A 49 -3.33 5.74 12.48
CA GLN A 49 -3.88 4.65 11.65
C GLN A 49 -3.73 4.92 10.14
N PHE A 50 -3.62 6.18 9.72
CA PHE A 50 -3.37 6.56 8.33
C PHE A 50 -2.08 5.97 7.74
N LEU A 51 -1.10 5.60 8.57
CA LEU A 51 0.15 4.95 8.14
C LEU A 51 -0.05 3.50 7.68
N LYS A 52 -1.22 2.89 7.90
CA LYS A 52 -1.56 1.52 7.48
C LYS A 52 -2.25 1.47 6.13
N ILE A 53 -2.75 2.60 5.64
CA ILE A 53 -3.49 2.68 4.38
C ILE A 53 -2.55 2.38 3.20
N ASP A 54 -3.02 1.55 2.27
CA ASP A 54 -2.28 1.25 1.04
C ASP A 54 -2.07 2.53 0.22
N ALA A 55 -0.80 2.86 -0.01
CA ALA A 55 -0.36 4.11 -0.63
C ALA A 55 -0.21 4.02 -2.16
N ASP A 56 -0.52 2.87 -2.77
CA ASP A 56 -0.39 2.64 -4.21
C ASP A 56 -1.52 1.74 -4.74
N ALA A 57 -2.12 2.10 -5.89
CA ALA A 57 -3.24 1.34 -6.46
C ALA A 57 -2.82 -0.06 -6.98
N ARG A 58 -1.57 -0.24 -7.44
CA ARG A 58 -1.06 -1.55 -7.82
C ARG A 58 -1.00 -2.48 -6.62
N ALA A 59 -0.46 -2.01 -5.51
CA ALA A 59 -0.37 -2.75 -4.27
C ALA A 59 -1.76 -3.09 -3.70
N ALA A 60 -2.65 -2.10 -3.65
CA ALA A 60 -4.01 -2.29 -3.17
C ALA A 60 -4.80 -3.28 -4.04
N GLY A 61 -4.64 -3.24 -5.38
CA GLY A 61 -5.23 -4.21 -6.30
C GLY A 61 -4.72 -5.64 -6.11
N MET A 62 -3.54 -5.82 -5.49
CA MET A 62 -2.97 -7.10 -5.08
C MET A 62 -3.27 -7.45 -3.61
N GLY A 63 -4.29 -6.83 -2.99
CA GLY A 63 -4.64 -7.08 -1.58
C GLY A 63 -3.56 -6.65 -0.59
N GLY A 64 -2.72 -5.68 -0.93
CA GLY A 64 -1.61 -5.23 -0.09
C GLY A 64 -0.41 -6.18 -0.05
N ALA A 65 -0.42 -7.30 -0.82
CA ALA A 65 0.73 -8.16 -1.01
C ALA A 65 1.72 -7.49 -1.98
N PHE A 66 2.66 -6.72 -1.45
CA PHE A 66 3.53 -5.84 -2.24
C PHE A 66 4.94 -5.64 -1.65
N THR A 67 5.29 -6.40 -0.62
CA THR A 67 6.57 -6.28 0.09
C THR A 67 7.77 -6.56 -0.81
N LEU A 68 7.60 -7.43 -1.82
CA LEU A 68 8.69 -7.93 -2.67
C LEU A 68 8.57 -7.54 -4.13
N VAL A 69 7.37 -7.19 -4.61
CA VAL A 69 7.14 -6.86 -6.02
C VAL A 69 7.19 -5.37 -6.31
N GLY A 70 7.15 -4.53 -5.27
CA GLY A 70 7.34 -3.10 -5.36
C GLY A 70 8.75 -2.74 -5.83
N SER A 71 8.87 -1.78 -6.73
CA SER A 71 10.15 -1.23 -7.18
C SER A 71 10.05 0.27 -7.38
N GLY A 72 11.19 0.98 -7.30
CA GLY A 72 11.23 2.44 -7.47
C GLY A 72 10.45 3.17 -6.37
N ALA A 73 9.76 4.25 -6.71
CA ALA A 73 9.15 5.17 -5.76
C ALA A 73 8.03 4.55 -4.91
N SER A 74 7.17 3.71 -5.49
CA SER A 74 6.06 3.10 -4.75
C SER A 74 6.52 2.11 -3.67
N SER A 75 7.70 1.50 -3.83
CA SER A 75 8.22 0.52 -2.86
C SER A 75 8.52 1.11 -1.50
N MET A 76 8.82 2.44 -1.41
CA MET A 76 9.13 3.10 -0.14
C MET A 76 8.03 2.94 0.91
N PHE A 77 6.77 2.84 0.50
CA PHE A 77 5.61 2.71 1.40
C PHE A 77 5.41 1.29 1.94
N TYR A 78 6.10 0.28 1.36
CA TYR A 78 5.92 -1.14 1.69
C TYR A 78 7.23 -1.78 2.17
N ASN A 79 8.27 -1.71 1.35
CA ASN A 79 9.61 -2.21 1.64
C ASN A 79 10.65 -1.33 0.95
N PRO A 80 11.39 -0.47 1.68
CA PRO A 80 12.34 0.45 1.06
C PRO A 80 13.47 -0.25 0.29
N ALA A 81 13.77 -1.54 0.55
CA ALA A 81 14.76 -2.30 -0.22
C ALA A 81 14.37 -2.43 -1.71
N GLY A 82 13.08 -2.37 -2.03
CA GLY A 82 12.56 -2.40 -3.40
C GLY A 82 13.03 -1.23 -4.27
N MET A 83 13.40 -0.09 -3.67
CA MET A 83 13.97 1.04 -4.40
C MET A 83 15.24 0.67 -5.17
N ALA A 84 16.07 -0.22 -4.62
CA ALA A 84 17.31 -0.68 -5.24
C ALA A 84 17.05 -1.55 -6.49
N LYS A 85 15.83 -2.06 -6.67
CA LYS A 85 15.41 -2.88 -7.82
C LYS A 85 14.79 -2.06 -8.96
N GLY A 86 14.55 -0.78 -8.77
CA GLY A 86 14.12 0.13 -9.84
C GLY A 86 15.08 0.04 -11.04
N THR A 87 14.59 0.10 -12.28
CA THR A 87 15.40 0.02 -13.51
C THR A 87 15.79 1.39 -14.04
N HIS A 88 15.01 2.42 -13.74
CA HIS A 88 15.18 3.79 -14.23
C HIS A 88 16.02 4.65 -13.27
N ASN A 89 16.59 5.73 -13.79
CA ASN A 89 17.41 6.64 -12.98
C ASN A 89 16.61 7.52 -12.05
N LEU A 90 15.42 7.94 -12.50
CA LEU A 90 14.46 8.73 -11.74
C LEU A 90 13.10 8.03 -11.84
N ASP A 91 12.43 7.86 -10.72
CA ASP A 91 11.10 7.27 -10.67
C ASP A 91 10.19 8.10 -9.76
N PHE A 92 8.99 8.37 -10.23
CA PHE A 92 7.96 9.15 -9.56
C PHE A 92 6.70 8.31 -9.42
N SER A 93 6.03 8.40 -8.28
CA SER A 93 4.73 7.77 -8.03
C SER A 93 3.83 8.73 -7.27
N SER A 94 2.58 8.85 -7.68
CA SER A 94 1.54 9.58 -6.95
C SER A 94 0.25 8.78 -6.95
N THR A 95 -0.44 8.78 -5.80
CA THR A 95 -1.72 8.08 -5.65
C THR A 95 -2.72 8.95 -4.92
N GLN A 96 -3.97 8.90 -5.38
CA GLN A 96 -5.13 9.37 -4.64
C GLN A 96 -5.98 8.17 -4.25
N THR A 97 -6.35 8.11 -2.96
CA THR A 97 -7.25 7.10 -2.39
C THR A 97 -8.51 7.79 -1.88
N ASN A 98 -9.66 7.38 -2.37
CA ASN A 98 -10.96 7.72 -1.77
C ASN A 98 -11.27 6.65 -0.73
N TRP A 99 -11.13 7.03 0.54
CA TRP A 99 -11.30 6.18 1.70
C TRP A 99 -12.73 6.23 2.24
N LEU A 100 -13.00 5.51 3.32
CA LEU A 100 -14.27 5.52 4.04
C LEU A 100 -14.60 6.92 4.59
N ALA A 101 -15.88 7.24 4.74
CA ALA A 101 -16.38 8.51 5.30
C ALA A 101 -15.84 9.75 4.60
N ASP A 102 -15.70 9.70 3.26
CA ASP A 102 -15.21 10.82 2.42
C ASP A 102 -13.78 11.29 2.72
N ILE A 103 -13.04 10.54 3.55
CA ILE A 103 -11.62 10.81 3.81
C ILE A 103 -10.82 10.52 2.54
N ARG A 104 -9.86 11.37 2.22
CA ARG A 104 -8.94 11.18 1.10
C ARG A 104 -7.51 11.06 1.59
N TYR A 105 -6.76 10.14 0.98
CA TYR A 105 -5.33 10.03 1.18
C TYR A 105 -4.59 10.32 -0.10
N TYR A 106 -3.49 11.01 0.03
CA TYR A 106 -2.58 11.33 -1.06
C TYR A 106 -1.20 10.80 -0.73
N SER A 107 -0.60 10.04 -1.65
CA SER A 107 0.79 9.62 -1.56
C SER A 107 1.60 10.20 -2.71
N LEU A 108 2.85 10.52 -2.42
CA LEU A 108 3.85 10.97 -3.38
C LEU A 108 5.17 10.28 -3.06
N GLY A 109 5.82 9.72 -4.07
CA GLY A 109 7.15 9.13 -3.97
C GLY A 109 8.03 9.58 -5.11
N ILE A 110 9.30 9.84 -4.81
CA ILE A 110 10.34 10.13 -5.80
C ILE A 110 11.58 9.36 -5.41
N THR A 111 12.19 8.63 -6.36
CA THR A 111 13.47 7.96 -6.13
C THR A 111 14.46 8.31 -7.23
N LYS A 112 15.74 8.41 -6.85
CA LYS A 112 16.85 8.65 -7.76
C LYS A 112 17.98 7.67 -7.50
N LYS A 113 18.45 7.01 -8.56
CA LYS A 113 19.66 6.19 -8.52
C LYS A 113 20.92 7.07 -8.48
N LEU A 114 21.85 6.69 -7.62
CA LEU A 114 23.17 7.30 -7.48
C LEU A 114 24.27 6.33 -7.97
N GLY A 115 23.99 5.62 -9.06
CA GLY A 115 24.90 4.61 -9.61
C GLY A 115 25.16 3.49 -8.59
N ASN A 116 26.42 3.15 -8.36
CA ASN A 116 26.84 2.09 -7.44
C ASN A 116 26.68 2.46 -5.95
N LEU A 117 26.42 3.72 -5.63
CA LEU A 117 26.21 4.15 -4.25
C LEU A 117 24.91 3.62 -3.69
N GLY A 118 23.86 3.51 -4.53
CA GLY A 118 22.53 3.07 -4.15
C GLY A 118 21.45 3.95 -4.74
N THR A 119 20.27 3.94 -4.13
CA THR A 119 19.10 4.73 -4.52
C THR A 119 18.61 5.53 -3.31
N VAL A 120 18.41 6.83 -3.49
CA VAL A 120 17.78 7.72 -2.50
C VAL A 120 16.33 7.94 -2.87
N GLY A 121 15.50 8.22 -1.88
CA GLY A 121 14.08 8.48 -2.09
C GLY A 121 13.52 9.50 -1.12
N PHE A 122 12.48 10.20 -1.57
CA PHE A 122 11.62 11.04 -0.77
C PHE A 122 10.18 10.55 -0.91
N SER A 123 9.46 10.46 0.20
CA SER A 123 8.05 10.06 0.23
C SER A 123 7.23 11.03 1.06
N MET A 124 5.97 11.20 0.67
CA MET A 124 4.97 11.94 1.40
C MET A 124 3.67 11.13 1.42
N LEU A 125 3.02 11.08 2.58
CA LEU A 125 1.67 10.60 2.76
C LEU A 125 0.89 11.68 3.52
N SER A 126 -0.28 12.06 3.02
CA SER A 126 -1.15 13.08 3.61
C SER A 126 -2.60 12.62 3.61
N SER A 127 -3.33 12.99 4.65
CA SER A 127 -4.77 12.72 4.77
C SER A 127 -5.56 14.02 4.77
N ASP A 128 -6.69 14.01 4.07
CA ASP A 128 -7.72 15.06 4.07
C ASP A 128 -8.99 14.44 4.65
N TYR A 129 -9.37 14.92 5.84
CA TYR A 129 -10.57 14.43 6.54
C TYR A 129 -11.83 15.23 6.18
N GLY A 130 -11.73 16.17 5.22
CA GLY A 130 -12.84 17.04 4.83
C GLY A 130 -13.21 18.06 5.92
N GLN A 131 -14.44 18.54 5.85
CA GLN A 131 -14.95 19.52 6.82
C GLN A 131 -15.67 18.78 7.96
N ILE A 132 -15.17 18.94 9.18
CA ILE A 132 -15.79 18.40 10.39
C ILE A 132 -16.41 19.57 11.16
N ALA A 133 -17.75 19.58 11.29
CA ALA A 133 -18.45 20.61 12.07
C ALA A 133 -18.16 20.42 13.57
N GLY A 134 -17.54 21.42 14.16
CA GLY A 134 -17.33 21.49 15.59
C GLY A 134 -18.60 21.88 16.32
N THR A 135 -18.89 21.23 17.45
CA THR A 135 -20.03 21.56 18.30
C THR A 135 -19.62 21.58 19.77
N ARG A 136 -20.30 22.38 20.58
CA ARG A 136 -20.17 22.42 22.05
C ARG A 136 -21.54 22.31 22.70
N VAL A 137 -21.61 21.55 23.79
CA VAL A 137 -22.84 21.48 24.61
C VAL A 137 -23.24 22.88 25.07
N ALA A 138 -24.52 23.22 24.94
CA ALA A 138 -25.12 24.50 25.36
C ALA A 138 -26.51 24.27 25.93
N ASP A 139 -26.89 25.13 26.87
CA ASP A 139 -28.22 25.15 27.47
C ASP A 139 -29.19 25.95 26.58
N ASN A 140 -29.56 25.33 25.44
CA ASN A 140 -30.56 25.81 24.50
C ASN A 140 -31.45 24.68 24.00
N THR A 141 -32.46 24.98 23.20
CA THR A 141 -33.41 23.98 22.66
C THR A 141 -32.76 22.89 21.81
N ALA A 142 -31.62 23.14 21.17
CA ALA A 142 -30.88 22.18 20.38
C ALA A 142 -29.88 21.37 21.22
N GLY A 143 -29.58 21.79 22.46
CA GLY A 143 -28.59 21.13 23.33
C GLY A 143 -27.12 21.42 22.96
N TYR A 144 -26.86 22.15 21.88
CA TYR A 144 -25.51 22.47 21.41
C TYR A 144 -25.46 23.82 20.68
N ILE A 145 -24.26 24.33 20.51
CA ILE A 145 -23.92 25.43 19.60
C ILE A 145 -22.80 24.99 18.66
N GLU A 146 -22.82 25.49 17.44
CA GLU A 146 -21.73 25.29 16.48
C GLU A 146 -20.54 26.15 16.85
N THR A 147 -19.33 25.59 16.77
CA THR A 147 -18.06 26.26 17.08
C THR A 147 -17.18 26.47 15.86
N GLY A 148 -17.72 26.25 14.65
CA GLY A 148 -16.98 26.31 13.39
C GLY A 148 -16.39 24.97 12.96
N ASN A 149 -15.52 24.96 11.96
CA ASN A 149 -14.90 23.73 11.46
C ASN A 149 -13.69 23.32 12.32
N VAL A 150 -13.61 22.03 12.60
CA VAL A 150 -12.43 21.39 13.19
C VAL A 150 -11.54 20.91 12.04
N ASN A 151 -10.31 21.41 11.98
CA ASN A 151 -9.33 20.97 10.98
C ASN A 151 -8.52 19.81 11.53
N VAL A 152 -8.70 18.65 10.93
CA VAL A 152 -7.93 17.42 11.25
C VAL A 152 -7.00 17.13 10.09
N GLU A 153 -5.73 16.91 10.39
CA GLU A 153 -4.69 16.65 9.40
C GLU A 153 -3.73 15.57 9.90
N ALA A 154 -3.26 14.71 8.98
CA ALA A 154 -2.18 13.81 9.28
C ALA A 154 -1.22 13.72 8.09
N THR A 155 0.07 13.78 8.38
CA THR A 155 1.13 13.84 7.36
C THR A 155 2.32 12.98 7.76
N SER A 156 2.93 12.33 6.78
CA SER A 156 4.21 11.64 6.93
C SER A 156 5.15 12.06 5.81
N LEU A 157 6.35 12.49 6.15
CA LEU A 157 7.43 12.84 5.21
C LEU A 157 8.62 11.92 5.45
N GLY A 158 9.07 11.21 4.42
CA GLY A 158 10.11 10.21 4.54
C GLY A 158 11.32 10.46 3.66
N LEU A 159 12.51 10.17 4.19
CA LEU A 159 13.76 10.09 3.43
C LEU A 159 14.26 8.65 3.48
N SER A 160 14.55 8.10 2.30
CA SER A 160 14.87 6.69 2.14
C SER A 160 16.22 6.50 1.45
N PHE A 161 16.88 5.40 1.81
CA PHE A 161 18.05 4.92 1.10
C PHE A 161 17.96 3.40 0.94
N ALA A 162 18.36 2.91 -0.25
CA ALA A 162 18.43 1.49 -0.53
C ALA A 162 19.66 1.14 -1.39
N LYS A 163 20.17 -0.08 -1.21
CA LYS A 163 21.32 -0.56 -1.95
C LYS A 163 21.24 -2.06 -2.20
N ASN A 164 21.66 -2.49 -3.38
CA ASN A 164 22.01 -3.89 -3.63
C ASN A 164 23.39 -4.16 -3.00
N ILE A 165 23.41 -4.99 -1.97
CA ILE A 165 24.67 -5.40 -1.31
C ILE A 165 25.38 -6.44 -2.18
N THR A 166 24.59 -7.35 -2.75
CA THR A 166 24.99 -8.30 -3.80
C THR A 166 23.94 -8.30 -4.90
N ASP A 167 24.18 -9.04 -5.99
CA ASP A 167 23.16 -9.23 -7.05
C ASP A 167 21.89 -9.90 -6.52
N GLN A 168 22.03 -10.69 -5.46
CA GLN A 168 20.94 -11.44 -4.85
C GLN A 168 20.31 -10.75 -3.63
N PHE A 169 20.98 -9.79 -2.99
CA PHE A 169 20.54 -9.25 -1.71
C PHE A 169 20.50 -7.73 -1.71
N SER A 170 19.33 -7.19 -1.37
CA SER A 170 19.07 -5.76 -1.25
C SER A 170 18.63 -5.40 0.16
N VAL A 171 19.04 -4.23 0.62
CA VAL A 171 18.60 -3.63 1.89
C VAL A 171 18.12 -2.22 1.67
N GLY A 172 17.22 -1.77 2.50
CA GLY A 172 16.72 -0.39 2.47
C GLY A 172 16.26 0.07 3.83
N GLY A 173 16.29 1.37 4.04
CA GLY A 173 15.79 2.03 5.23
C GLY A 173 15.13 3.36 4.90
N GLN A 174 14.22 3.79 5.77
CA GLN A 174 13.54 5.07 5.69
C GLN A 174 13.44 5.70 7.08
N ILE A 175 13.65 7.00 7.15
CA ILE A 175 13.33 7.83 8.32
C ILE A 175 12.12 8.68 7.94
N LYS A 176 11.07 8.65 8.76
CA LYS A 176 9.84 9.41 8.55
C LYS A 176 9.60 10.39 9.68
N TYR A 177 9.36 11.63 9.35
CA TYR A 177 8.70 12.58 10.24
C TYR A 177 7.20 12.40 10.08
N VAL A 178 6.50 12.12 11.18
CA VAL A 178 5.06 11.90 11.20
C VAL A 178 4.41 12.90 12.13
N SER A 179 3.30 13.50 11.68
CA SER A 179 2.54 14.50 12.43
C SER A 179 1.06 14.22 12.29
N GLN A 180 0.31 14.42 13.38
CA GLN A 180 -1.14 14.37 13.38
C GLN A 180 -1.71 15.49 14.25
N ASN A 181 -2.60 16.28 13.67
CA ASN A 181 -3.36 17.33 14.30
C ASN A 181 -4.84 16.90 14.34
N LEU A 182 -5.40 16.79 15.54
CA LEU A 182 -6.82 16.41 15.77
C LEU A 182 -7.73 17.62 15.96
N GLY A 183 -7.21 18.82 15.66
CA GLY A 183 -7.93 20.07 15.81
C GLY A 183 -7.79 20.71 17.19
N LYS A 184 -8.56 21.77 17.40
CA LYS A 184 -8.54 22.55 18.63
C LYS A 184 -9.74 22.20 19.52
N THR A 185 -9.48 22.06 20.81
CA THR A 185 -10.50 21.94 21.84
C THR A 185 -10.69 23.25 22.56
N LEU A 186 -11.93 23.73 22.67
CA LEU A 186 -12.27 24.88 23.49
C LEU A 186 -12.45 24.44 24.95
N ILE A 187 -11.58 24.94 25.84
CA ILE A 187 -11.60 24.61 27.25
C ILE A 187 -12.67 25.44 27.97
N PRO A 188 -13.25 24.98 29.12
CA PRO A 188 -14.31 25.73 29.84
C PRO A 188 -13.95 27.15 30.26
N ASP A 189 -12.66 27.46 30.43
CA ASP A 189 -12.16 28.81 30.77
C ASP A 189 -12.12 29.78 29.57
N GLY A 190 -12.50 29.30 28.36
CA GLY A 190 -12.49 30.05 27.12
C GLY A 190 -11.17 29.98 26.33
N SER A 191 -10.16 29.29 26.83
CA SER A 191 -8.91 29.06 26.10
C SER A 191 -9.04 27.94 25.07
N GLU A 192 -8.20 28.00 24.02
CA GLU A 192 -8.10 26.96 23.01
C GLU A 192 -6.87 26.08 23.28
N LYS A 193 -7.03 24.76 23.18
CA LYS A 193 -5.95 23.79 23.22
C LYS A 193 -5.83 23.10 21.86
N LEU A 194 -4.64 23.14 21.28
CA LEU A 194 -4.31 22.40 20.06
C LEU A 194 -3.94 20.96 20.42
N ASN A 195 -4.62 20.00 19.78
CA ASN A 195 -4.37 18.57 19.97
C ASN A 195 -3.50 18.06 18.82
N GLU A 196 -2.21 18.27 18.91
CA GLU A 196 -1.25 17.77 17.91
C GLU A 196 -0.10 17.01 18.58
N THR A 197 0.46 16.07 17.83
CA THR A 197 1.69 15.36 18.19
C THR A 197 2.46 15.00 16.94
N ASP A 198 3.78 14.95 17.07
CA ASP A 198 4.69 14.61 15.98
C ASP A 198 5.92 13.85 16.48
N GLY A 199 6.65 13.27 15.55
CA GLY A 199 7.88 12.57 15.89
C GLY A 199 8.48 11.80 14.72
N LEU A 200 9.46 10.97 15.03
CA LEU A 200 10.18 10.16 14.05
C LEU A 200 9.77 8.70 14.11
N ALA A 201 9.62 8.12 12.92
CA ALA A 201 9.42 6.69 12.70
C ALA A 201 10.46 6.17 11.70
N TYR A 202 10.73 4.87 11.75
CA TYR A 202 11.73 4.22 10.94
C TYR A 202 11.14 2.98 10.27
N ASP A 203 11.48 2.79 8.99
CA ASP A 203 11.18 1.57 8.26
C ASP A 203 12.48 0.92 7.79
N PHE A 204 12.50 -0.41 7.79
CA PHE A 204 13.62 -1.22 7.29
C PHE A 204 13.09 -2.34 6.41
N GLY A 205 13.88 -2.74 5.43
CA GLY A 205 13.49 -3.83 4.58
C GLY A 205 14.66 -4.53 3.92
N THR A 206 14.39 -5.79 3.55
CA THR A 206 15.33 -6.65 2.83
C THR A 206 14.61 -7.41 1.73
N ILE A 207 15.32 -7.72 0.64
CA ILE A 207 14.85 -8.61 -0.43
C ILE A 207 16.01 -9.53 -0.80
N TYR A 208 15.74 -10.83 -0.86
CA TYR A 208 16.72 -11.85 -1.24
C TYR A 208 16.21 -12.73 -2.38
N TYR A 209 17.06 -12.92 -3.37
CA TYR A 209 16.87 -13.81 -4.53
C TYR A 209 17.79 -15.02 -4.39
N PRO A 210 17.29 -16.22 -4.03
CA PRO A 210 18.13 -17.41 -3.83
C PRO A 210 18.68 -18.01 -5.13
N GLY A 211 18.42 -17.39 -6.28
CA GLY A 211 18.87 -17.88 -7.59
C GLY A 211 17.94 -18.95 -8.20
N ILE A 212 16.73 -19.10 -7.67
CA ILE A 212 15.71 -20.02 -8.19
C ILE A 212 14.76 -19.23 -9.08
N LYS A 213 15.14 -18.98 -10.33
CA LYS A 213 14.39 -18.17 -11.30
C LYS A 213 14.00 -16.80 -10.69
N SER A 214 12.73 -16.40 -10.76
CA SER A 214 12.22 -15.14 -10.18
C SER A 214 11.81 -15.26 -8.71
N PHE A 215 11.94 -16.42 -8.09
CA PHE A 215 11.58 -16.59 -6.70
C PHE A 215 12.40 -15.66 -5.80
N ARG A 216 11.71 -14.97 -4.90
CA ARG A 216 12.30 -14.08 -3.93
C ARG A 216 11.55 -14.10 -2.62
N PHE A 217 12.24 -13.81 -1.54
CA PHE A 217 11.64 -13.59 -0.23
C PHE A 217 12.32 -12.41 0.47
N GLY A 218 11.69 -11.91 1.50
CA GLY A 218 12.24 -10.81 2.26
C GLY A 218 11.36 -10.42 3.43
N MET A 219 11.80 -9.38 4.11
CA MET A 219 11.18 -8.89 5.33
C MET A 219 11.10 -7.37 5.31
N GLY A 220 10.10 -6.85 6.03
CA GLY A 220 9.96 -5.42 6.31
C GLY A 220 9.55 -5.18 7.74
N ILE A 221 10.04 -4.09 8.31
CA ILE A 221 9.56 -3.50 9.57
C ILE A 221 9.11 -2.10 9.22
N ARG A 222 7.88 -1.76 9.56
CA ARG A 222 7.30 -0.45 9.28
C ARG A 222 6.87 0.24 10.57
N ASN A 223 7.03 1.56 10.60
CA ASN A 223 6.58 2.43 11.68
C ASN A 223 7.22 2.13 13.05
N PHE A 224 8.46 1.67 13.07
CA PHE A 224 9.22 1.54 14.31
C PHE A 224 9.50 2.93 14.90
N SER A 225 9.13 3.16 16.18
CA SER A 225 9.25 4.48 16.80
C SER A 225 9.28 4.39 18.33
N LYS A 226 9.53 5.52 18.98
CA LYS A 226 9.14 5.71 20.38
C LYS A 226 7.62 5.84 20.47
N ASN A 227 7.06 5.68 21.67
CA ASN A 227 5.66 6.01 21.91
C ASN A 227 5.44 7.52 21.75
N PHE A 228 4.27 7.84 21.23
CA PHE A 228 3.76 9.20 21.07
C PHE A 228 2.82 9.56 22.22
N LYS A 229 2.57 10.84 22.43
CA LYS A 229 1.75 11.31 23.52
C LYS A 229 1.05 12.62 23.13
N TYR A 230 -0.29 12.68 23.27
CA TYR A 230 -1.03 13.94 23.11
C TYR A 230 -1.11 14.72 24.40
N GLU A 231 -1.42 14.05 25.51
CA GLU A 231 -1.56 14.65 26.83
C GLU A 231 -0.80 13.80 27.87
N ASP A 232 -1.51 12.93 28.59
CA ASP A 232 -0.93 12.10 29.63
C ASP A 232 -0.68 10.67 29.20
N ASP A 233 -1.53 10.11 28.37
CA ASP A 233 -1.41 8.75 27.89
C ASP A 233 -0.51 8.63 26.67
N SER A 234 0.38 7.65 26.70
CA SER A 234 1.27 7.32 25.60
C SER A 234 0.74 6.15 24.79
N PHE A 235 0.93 6.21 23.47
CA PHE A 235 0.52 5.16 22.54
C PHE A 235 1.62 4.89 21.51
N PRO A 236 1.73 3.65 21.00
CA PRO A 236 2.67 3.30 19.92
C PRO A 236 2.12 3.74 18.56
N LEU A 237 3.02 3.88 17.58
CA LEU A 237 2.65 3.85 16.17
C LEU A 237 2.24 2.42 15.76
N PRO A 238 1.57 2.25 14.59
CA PRO A 238 1.15 0.94 14.10
C PRO A 238 2.36 0.16 13.55
N LEU A 239 3.24 -0.22 14.46
CA LEU A 239 4.40 -1.05 14.14
C LEU A 239 3.94 -2.34 13.48
N THR A 240 4.52 -2.64 12.33
CA THR A 240 4.15 -3.82 11.55
C THR A 240 5.42 -4.53 11.10
N PHE A 241 5.49 -5.83 11.39
CA PHE A 241 6.49 -6.73 10.86
C PHE A 241 5.88 -7.54 9.71
N ILE A 242 6.60 -7.68 8.60
CA ILE A 242 6.10 -8.36 7.39
C ILE A 242 7.17 -9.34 6.90
N MET A 243 6.74 -10.55 6.53
CA MET A 243 7.54 -11.51 5.79
C MET A 243 6.80 -11.93 4.53
N GLY A 244 7.46 -11.82 3.38
CA GLY A 244 6.85 -12.10 2.09
C GLY A 244 7.63 -13.14 1.27
N ALA A 245 6.91 -13.80 0.37
CA ALA A 245 7.46 -14.63 -0.70
C ALA A 245 6.75 -14.31 -2.01
N ALA A 246 7.52 -14.15 -3.09
CA ALA A 246 6.99 -13.84 -4.41
C ALA A 246 7.67 -14.60 -5.52
N VAL A 247 6.94 -14.85 -6.61
CA VAL A 247 7.45 -15.58 -7.78
C VAL A 247 6.68 -15.17 -9.04
N ASP A 248 7.35 -15.14 -10.18
CA ASP A 248 6.69 -15.16 -11.47
C ASP A 248 6.42 -16.62 -11.88
N VAL A 249 5.15 -16.99 -11.89
CA VAL A 249 4.71 -18.35 -12.19
C VAL A 249 5.04 -18.73 -13.64
N MET A 250 5.06 -17.74 -14.58
CA MET A 250 5.35 -18.02 -15.99
C MET A 250 6.79 -18.49 -16.22
N ASP A 251 7.72 -18.17 -15.34
CA ASP A 251 9.09 -18.70 -15.41
C ASP A 251 9.14 -20.24 -15.32
N PHE A 252 8.15 -20.87 -14.71
CA PHE A 252 8.04 -22.32 -14.53
C PHE A 252 7.16 -22.99 -15.61
N LEU A 253 6.44 -22.19 -16.41
CA LEU A 253 5.52 -22.65 -17.42
C LEU A 253 6.06 -22.31 -18.83
N SER A 254 6.89 -23.17 -19.38
CA SER A 254 7.57 -22.96 -20.69
C SER A 254 6.66 -22.82 -21.93
N ARG A 255 5.34 -22.89 -21.74
CA ARG A 255 4.33 -22.85 -22.83
C ARG A 255 3.85 -21.46 -23.22
N PHE A 256 4.05 -20.48 -22.36
CA PHE A 256 3.55 -19.12 -22.57
C PHE A 256 4.74 -18.26 -23.00
N GLY A 257 4.68 -17.64 -24.16
CA GLY A 257 5.76 -16.79 -24.68
C GLY A 257 6.07 -15.61 -23.74
N GLU A 258 7.13 -14.86 -24.04
CA GLU A 258 7.64 -13.71 -23.26
C GLU A 258 6.62 -12.54 -23.11
N ASP A 259 5.51 -12.60 -23.86
CA ASP A 259 4.43 -11.60 -23.78
C ASP A 259 3.60 -11.73 -22.49
N HIS A 260 3.71 -12.81 -21.73
CA HIS A 260 2.89 -13.13 -20.57
C HIS A 260 3.73 -13.17 -19.30
N ASN A 261 3.25 -12.52 -18.25
CA ASN A 261 3.81 -12.54 -16.90
C ASN A 261 2.67 -12.84 -15.91
N LEU A 262 2.90 -13.70 -14.94
CA LEU A 262 1.95 -14.01 -13.88
C LEU A 262 2.67 -14.00 -12.54
N LEU A 263 2.63 -12.88 -11.89
CA LEU A 263 3.25 -12.67 -10.59
C LEU A 263 2.31 -13.12 -9.48
N PHE A 264 2.87 -13.82 -8.49
CA PHE A 264 2.22 -14.18 -7.24
C PHE A 264 3.04 -13.68 -6.07
N GLU A 265 2.38 -13.13 -5.07
CA GLU A 265 2.99 -12.76 -3.79
C GLU A 265 2.08 -13.14 -2.63
N ALA A 266 2.70 -13.57 -1.52
CA ALA A 266 2.05 -13.78 -0.24
C ALA A 266 2.88 -13.12 0.86
N ASP A 267 2.22 -12.26 1.66
CA ASP A 267 2.79 -11.52 2.79
C ASP A 267 2.13 -11.95 4.10
N ALA A 268 2.91 -12.54 5.00
CA ALA A 268 2.51 -12.72 6.39
C ALA A 268 2.79 -11.42 7.15
N VAL A 269 1.76 -10.85 7.74
CA VAL A 269 1.77 -9.53 8.37
C VAL A 269 1.46 -9.65 9.85
N HIS A 270 2.38 -9.18 10.70
CA HIS A 270 2.23 -9.15 12.15
C HIS A 270 2.18 -7.69 12.65
N PRO A 271 0.99 -7.08 12.76
CA PRO A 271 0.83 -5.76 13.34
C PRO A 271 0.83 -5.84 14.88
N ILE A 272 1.33 -4.80 15.56
CA ILE A 272 1.37 -4.77 17.02
C ILE A 272 -0.03 -4.68 17.65
N ASP A 273 -0.98 -4.09 16.93
CA ASP A 273 -2.32 -3.72 17.40
C ASP A 273 -3.45 -4.61 16.87
N TYR A 274 -3.11 -5.69 16.17
CA TYR A 274 -4.05 -6.69 15.64
C TYR A 274 -3.42 -8.09 15.67
N SER A 275 -4.23 -9.13 15.46
CA SER A 275 -3.74 -10.48 15.21
C SER A 275 -3.05 -10.61 13.85
N GLU A 276 -2.36 -11.73 13.65
CA GLU A 276 -1.66 -12.05 12.41
C GLU A 276 -2.60 -12.02 11.21
N ARG A 277 -2.09 -11.46 10.11
CA ARG A 277 -2.79 -11.31 8.85
C ARG A 277 -2.01 -11.99 7.73
N LEU A 278 -2.71 -12.39 6.69
CA LEU A 278 -2.10 -12.89 5.47
C LEU A 278 -2.68 -12.14 4.28
N ASN A 279 -1.82 -11.54 3.49
CA ASN A 279 -2.20 -10.91 2.23
C ASN A 279 -1.71 -11.78 1.07
N ILE A 280 -2.57 -12.03 0.08
CA ILE A 280 -2.22 -12.77 -1.13
C ILE A 280 -2.60 -11.92 -2.34
N GLY A 281 -1.68 -11.82 -3.29
CA GLY A 281 -1.85 -11.05 -4.51
C GLY A 281 -1.40 -11.75 -5.77
N TRP A 282 -2.11 -11.46 -6.86
CA TRP A 282 -1.80 -11.89 -8.21
C TRP A 282 -1.78 -10.68 -9.14
N GLU A 283 -0.80 -10.68 -10.06
CA GLU A 283 -0.74 -9.73 -11.16
C GLU A 283 -0.46 -10.47 -12.45
N TYR A 284 -1.40 -10.45 -13.38
CA TYR A 284 -1.21 -10.91 -14.74
C TYR A 284 -0.86 -9.72 -15.63
N GLY A 285 0.27 -9.79 -16.32
CA GLY A 285 0.75 -8.80 -17.27
C GLY A 285 0.74 -9.35 -18.70
N TYR A 286 0.24 -8.54 -19.64
CA TYR A 286 0.30 -8.83 -21.06
C TYR A 286 1.14 -7.76 -21.78
N ARG A 287 2.22 -8.21 -22.45
CA ARG A 287 3.19 -7.36 -23.17
C ARG A 287 3.77 -6.23 -22.34
N LYS A 288 3.77 -6.37 -21.02
CA LYS A 288 4.15 -5.31 -20.07
C LYS A 288 3.37 -3.99 -20.25
N MET A 289 2.23 -4.04 -20.92
CA MET A 289 1.38 -2.87 -21.23
C MET A 289 0.06 -2.89 -20.46
N VAL A 290 -0.57 -4.05 -20.32
CA VAL A 290 -1.86 -4.20 -19.63
C VAL A 290 -1.68 -5.16 -18.46
N PHE A 291 -2.23 -4.78 -17.31
CA PHE A 291 -2.12 -5.56 -16.08
C PHE A 291 -3.50 -5.77 -15.46
N LEU A 292 -3.78 -7.01 -15.09
CA LEU A 292 -4.96 -7.39 -14.30
C LEU A 292 -4.47 -7.89 -12.95
N ARG A 293 -5.11 -7.45 -11.88
CA ARG A 293 -4.73 -7.77 -10.52
C ARG A 293 -5.91 -8.28 -9.72
N SER A 294 -5.62 -9.14 -8.79
CA SER A 294 -6.56 -9.59 -7.77
C SER A 294 -5.80 -9.89 -6.50
N GLY A 295 -6.41 -9.65 -5.38
CA GLY A 295 -5.82 -9.94 -4.09
C GLY A 295 -6.87 -10.21 -3.03
N TYR A 296 -6.42 -10.81 -1.93
CA TYR A 296 -7.26 -11.10 -0.77
C TYR A 296 -6.49 -10.85 0.52
N LYS A 297 -7.14 -10.18 1.46
CA LYS A 297 -6.65 -9.90 2.81
C LYS A 297 -7.37 -10.80 3.80
N PHE A 298 -6.63 -11.73 4.43
CA PHE A 298 -7.18 -12.60 5.48
C PHE A 298 -7.03 -11.95 6.85
N ASN A 299 -7.99 -12.17 7.72
CA ASN A 299 -8.05 -11.64 9.09
C ASN A 299 -8.03 -10.09 9.14
N HIS A 300 -8.64 -9.44 8.15
CA HIS A 300 -8.91 -8.01 8.15
C HIS A 300 -10.38 -7.75 8.48
N ASP A 301 -10.64 -6.69 9.24
CA ASP A 301 -11.99 -6.40 9.74
C ASP A 301 -12.89 -5.78 8.65
N THR A 302 -12.31 -5.04 7.73
CA THR A 302 -13.04 -4.27 6.72
C THR A 302 -12.71 -4.67 5.30
N GLU A 303 -11.43 -4.62 4.90
CA GLU A 303 -11.01 -4.93 3.54
C GLU A 303 -10.78 -6.43 3.35
N SER A 304 -11.30 -7.00 2.27
CA SER A 304 -11.12 -8.42 1.95
C SER A 304 -10.65 -8.64 0.51
N LEU A 305 -11.56 -8.58 -0.44
CA LEU A 305 -11.29 -8.84 -1.86
C LEU A 305 -10.86 -7.55 -2.56
N SER A 306 -9.87 -7.68 -3.43
CA SER A 306 -9.31 -6.57 -4.19
C SER A 306 -9.18 -6.90 -5.66
N PHE A 307 -9.41 -5.89 -6.51
CA PHE A 307 -9.17 -5.96 -7.94
C PHE A 307 -8.38 -4.75 -8.40
N GLY A 308 -7.59 -4.92 -9.46
CA GLY A 308 -6.81 -3.83 -10.03
C GLY A 308 -6.65 -3.95 -11.54
N LEU A 309 -6.57 -2.78 -12.18
CA LEU A 309 -6.23 -2.61 -13.59
C LEU A 309 -5.00 -1.73 -13.69
N GLY A 310 -4.13 -2.01 -14.66
CA GLY A 310 -2.96 -1.18 -14.92
C GLY A 310 -2.67 -1.06 -16.40
N PHE A 311 -2.21 0.11 -16.79
CA PHE A 311 -1.70 0.38 -18.11
C PHE A 311 -0.30 0.97 -18.01
N SER A 312 0.59 0.53 -18.89
CA SER A 312 1.97 0.99 -18.96
C SER A 312 2.31 1.30 -20.41
N LEU A 313 2.86 2.47 -20.64
CA LEU A 313 3.28 2.92 -21.97
C LEU A 313 4.66 3.56 -21.86
N GLU A 314 5.58 3.10 -22.69
CA GLU A 314 6.92 3.68 -22.82
C GLU A 314 7.01 4.45 -24.15
N LEU A 315 7.31 5.75 -24.05
CA LEU A 315 7.49 6.65 -25.19
C LEU A 315 8.78 7.44 -25.00
N SER A 316 9.69 7.34 -25.96
CA SER A 316 10.95 8.10 -25.96
C SER A 316 11.78 7.94 -24.67
N GLY A 317 11.79 6.75 -24.09
CA GLY A 317 12.51 6.45 -22.84
C GLY A 317 11.78 6.88 -21.56
N ILE A 318 10.57 7.43 -21.66
CA ILE A 318 9.71 7.76 -20.52
C ILE A 318 8.68 6.65 -20.36
N LEU A 319 8.73 5.95 -19.24
CA LEU A 319 7.75 4.93 -18.89
C LEU A 319 6.66 5.57 -18.03
N THR A 320 5.43 5.59 -18.54
CA THR A 320 4.25 6.08 -17.81
C THR A 320 3.36 4.89 -17.42
N LYS A 321 2.92 4.87 -16.17
CA LYS A 321 2.03 3.84 -15.61
C LYS A 321 0.80 4.50 -15.01
N VAL A 322 -0.38 3.98 -15.31
CA VAL A 322 -1.63 4.37 -14.66
C VAL A 322 -2.25 3.11 -14.08
N ASN A 323 -2.57 3.14 -12.79
CA ASN A 323 -3.19 2.01 -12.11
C ASN A 323 -4.48 2.46 -11.43
N TYR A 324 -5.44 1.57 -11.38
CA TYR A 324 -6.67 1.70 -10.64
C TYR A 324 -6.86 0.46 -9.78
N SER A 325 -7.38 0.64 -8.56
CA SER A 325 -7.84 -0.46 -7.71
C SER A 325 -9.19 -0.19 -7.10
N PHE A 326 -9.91 -1.28 -6.94
CA PHE A 326 -11.16 -1.41 -6.21
C PHE A 326 -10.94 -2.40 -5.07
N ASN A 327 -11.24 -2.01 -3.84
CA ASN A 327 -11.13 -2.85 -2.66
C ASN A 327 -12.49 -2.91 -1.98
N ASP A 328 -12.99 -4.11 -1.82
CA ASP A 328 -14.19 -4.37 -1.05
C ASP A 328 -13.95 -4.01 0.43
N ALA A 329 -14.86 -3.25 1.01
CA ALA A 329 -14.79 -2.76 2.39
C ALA A 329 -15.96 -3.27 3.25
N GLY A 330 -16.52 -4.43 2.90
CA GLY A 330 -17.62 -5.07 3.63
C GLY A 330 -18.89 -4.22 3.64
N ASP A 331 -19.32 -3.81 4.84
CA ASP A 331 -20.53 -3.01 5.01
C ASP A 331 -20.38 -1.53 4.63
N PHE A 332 -19.14 -1.09 4.31
CA PHE A 332 -18.85 0.27 3.89
C PHE A 332 -18.76 0.40 2.37
N ASP A 333 -18.76 1.64 1.88
CA ASP A 333 -18.51 1.92 0.48
C ASP A 333 -17.11 1.43 0.06
N PRO A 334 -16.99 0.88 -1.17
CA PRO A 334 -15.72 0.34 -1.65
C PRO A 334 -14.65 1.43 -1.73
N VAL A 335 -13.42 1.06 -1.38
CA VAL A 335 -12.26 1.97 -1.47
C VAL A 335 -11.68 1.94 -2.88
N ASN A 336 -11.58 3.12 -3.48
CA ASN A 336 -11.05 3.29 -4.83
C ASN A 336 -9.74 4.08 -4.82
N ARG A 337 -8.76 3.62 -5.63
CA ARG A 337 -7.46 4.28 -5.75
C ARG A 337 -7.06 4.46 -7.21
N ILE A 338 -6.43 5.59 -7.50
CA ILE A 338 -5.79 5.86 -8.78
C ILE A 338 -4.34 6.25 -8.53
N SER A 339 -3.40 5.59 -9.23
CA SER A 339 -1.97 5.89 -9.18
C SER A 339 -1.44 6.26 -10.55
N LEU A 340 -0.55 7.25 -10.56
CA LEU A 340 0.29 7.63 -11.69
C LEU A 340 1.74 7.38 -11.36
N GLY A 341 2.47 6.67 -12.24
CA GLY A 341 3.91 6.46 -12.16
C GLY A 341 4.60 7.02 -13.41
N ILE A 342 5.75 7.65 -13.24
CA ILE A 342 6.61 8.13 -14.33
C ILE A 342 8.04 7.74 -14.03
N SER A 343 8.70 7.06 -14.98
CA SER A 343 10.09 6.61 -14.83
C SER A 343 10.95 7.11 -16.02
N LEU A 344 12.15 7.64 -15.71
CA LEU A 344 13.09 8.27 -16.66
C LEU A 344 14.47 7.61 -16.60
#